data_7af7b65f8b9cbced203b05d95c53b472
#
_entry.id   7af7b65f8b9cbced203b05d95c53b472
#
_cell.length_a   1.000
_cell.length_b   1.000
_cell.length_c   1.000
_cell.angle_alpha   90.00
_cell.angle_beta   90.00
_cell.angle_gamma   90.00
#
_symmetry.space_group_name_H-M   'P 1'
#
loop_
_entity.id
_entity.type
_entity.pdbx_description
1 polymer ?
#
loop_
_entity_poly.entity_id
_entity_poly.type
_entity_poly.pdbx_seq_one_letter_code
_entity_poly.pdbx_strand_id
1 'polypeptide(L)'
;MKKKVALHNLGCKVNSYELEAMQQLLEQAGYEIVPFEPGADVYVINTCTVTNIADRKSRQMLHKAKKMNPDAVVVATGCYVQTDEGKLEKDEAVDLVLGNNQKKNIVEVLAEFEKEHQRQAHIIKINQTKEYEELEISRTAEHVRAYIKVQDGCNQFCTYCIIPYARGRVRSREKENILNEVHKLAKAGYKEVVLTGIHLSSYGVDFPEDKKETLLSLIQAVNEVEGIQRIRLGSLEPGIVTEEFAKELSSMSKVCPHFHLSLQSGCDTTLERMNRRYRSAEYKARCELLRKYFGNPALTTDVIVGFPMETEEDFQASYDFVKDIHFYETHIFKYSRRHGTKAAAMSGQLTEAEKAVRSDKMLELHQKRAAEYETSLLGKTLEVLLEEEVEIDGKAYYLGHSREYVKVAVPKTEKYGVNDILAVKVEKILQPHILQGEEVQVL
;
A
#
# COMPACT_ATOMS: atom_id res chain seq x y z
N MET A 1 -35.16 -3.61 11.17
CA MET A 1 -34.38 -3.05 10.04
C MET A 1 -32.95 -3.54 10.15
N LYS A 2 -32.24 -3.74 9.04
CA LYS A 2 -30.81 -4.05 9.10
C LYS A 2 -30.07 -2.82 9.58
N LYS A 3 -29.06 -3.00 10.47
CA LYS A 3 -28.19 -1.90 10.92
C LYS A 3 -27.26 -1.48 9.78
N LYS A 4 -27.10 -0.18 9.61
CA LYS A 4 -26.28 0.43 8.57
C LYS A 4 -24.87 0.69 9.07
N VAL A 5 -23.86 0.22 8.33
CA VAL A 5 -22.45 0.43 8.64
C VAL A 5 -21.77 1.18 7.52
N ALA A 6 -21.08 2.27 7.86
CA ALA A 6 -20.21 3.00 6.96
C ALA A 6 -18.76 2.79 7.35
N LEU A 7 -17.90 2.47 6.37
CA LEU A 7 -16.49 2.22 6.60
C LEU A 7 -15.65 3.31 5.94
N HIS A 8 -14.51 3.65 6.55
CA HIS A 8 -13.56 4.62 6.00
C HIS A 8 -12.11 4.17 6.18
N ASN A 9 -11.36 4.14 5.08
CA ASN A 9 -9.96 3.74 5.08
C ASN A 9 -9.03 4.95 5.10
N LEU A 10 -8.03 4.88 5.97
CA LEU A 10 -6.88 5.78 5.96
C LEU A 10 -5.61 4.93 5.92
N GLY A 11 -4.67 5.26 5.02
CA GLY A 11 -3.36 4.63 5.02
C GLY A 11 -3.02 3.82 3.79
N CYS A 12 -2.48 2.63 3.98
CA CYS A 12 -1.80 1.84 2.95
C CYS A 12 -2.68 0.68 2.40
N LYS A 13 -2.16 -0.04 1.40
CA LYS A 13 -2.80 -1.22 0.80
C LYS A 13 -3.17 -2.30 1.84
N VAL A 14 -2.35 -2.45 2.89
CA VAL A 14 -2.67 -3.37 4.00
C VAL A 14 -3.92 -2.92 4.75
N ASN A 15 -4.06 -1.62 5.03
CA ASN A 15 -5.27 -1.09 5.66
C ASN A 15 -6.50 -1.25 4.75
N SER A 16 -6.35 -1.07 3.43
CA SER A 16 -7.45 -1.31 2.47
C SER A 16 -7.92 -2.76 2.53
N TYR A 17 -6.99 -3.71 2.42
CA TYR A 17 -7.31 -5.13 2.55
C TYR A 17 -8.05 -5.46 3.88
N GLU A 18 -7.54 -4.95 5.00
CA GLU A 18 -8.14 -5.19 6.30
C GLU A 18 -9.55 -4.59 6.42
N LEU A 19 -9.78 -3.42 5.81
CA LEU A 19 -11.10 -2.80 5.80
C LEU A 19 -12.09 -3.59 4.95
N GLU A 20 -11.68 -4.06 3.77
CA GLU A 20 -12.51 -4.90 2.89
C GLU A 20 -12.87 -6.23 3.57
N ALA A 21 -11.94 -6.83 4.31
CA ALA A 21 -12.21 -8.03 5.08
C ALA A 21 -13.20 -7.78 6.23
N MET A 22 -13.05 -6.69 6.99
CA MET A 22 -14.02 -6.29 8.02
C MET A 22 -15.39 -6.01 7.42
N GLN A 23 -15.46 -5.37 6.24
CA GLN A 23 -16.71 -5.14 5.53
C GLN A 23 -17.43 -6.46 5.24
N GLN A 24 -16.73 -7.47 4.73
CA GLN A 24 -17.34 -8.76 4.43
C GLN A 24 -17.81 -9.50 5.67
N LEU A 25 -17.07 -9.42 6.78
CA LEU A 25 -17.51 -9.97 8.07
C LEU A 25 -18.82 -9.31 8.53
N LEU A 26 -18.93 -7.99 8.41
CA LEU A 26 -20.14 -7.24 8.77
C LEU A 26 -21.33 -7.57 7.86
N GLU A 27 -21.10 -7.68 6.54
CA GLU A 27 -22.13 -8.11 5.59
C GLU A 27 -22.66 -9.52 5.91
N GLN A 28 -21.77 -10.47 6.20
CA GLN A 28 -22.11 -11.83 6.60
C GLN A 28 -22.91 -11.88 7.91
N ALA A 29 -22.62 -10.94 8.83
CA ALA A 29 -23.36 -10.77 10.08
C ALA A 29 -24.72 -10.06 9.89
N GLY A 30 -25.06 -9.65 8.65
CA GLY A 30 -26.36 -9.07 8.31
C GLY A 30 -26.42 -7.54 8.34
N TYR A 31 -25.30 -6.84 8.52
CA TYR A 31 -25.24 -5.39 8.40
C TYR A 31 -25.42 -4.94 6.93
N GLU A 32 -25.97 -3.75 6.73
CA GLU A 32 -26.07 -3.08 5.43
C GLU A 32 -24.91 -2.11 5.29
N ILE A 33 -24.07 -2.27 4.27
CA ILE A 33 -22.98 -1.34 4.00
C ILE A 33 -23.50 -0.13 3.24
N VAL A 34 -23.21 1.04 3.76
CA VAL A 34 -23.64 2.32 3.19
C VAL A 34 -22.46 3.27 2.99
N PRO A 35 -22.56 4.29 2.13
CA PRO A 35 -21.54 5.33 1.98
C PRO A 35 -21.19 6.00 3.31
N PHE A 36 -19.96 6.54 3.43
CA PHE A 36 -19.50 7.26 4.63
C PHE A 36 -20.13 8.67 4.69
N GLU A 37 -21.42 8.70 4.97
CA GLU A 37 -22.32 9.86 4.99
C GLU A 37 -23.22 9.82 6.25
N PRO A 38 -23.94 10.90 6.59
CA PRO A 38 -24.91 10.88 7.68
C PRO A 38 -25.98 9.79 7.51
N GLY A 39 -26.31 9.10 8.62
CA GLY A 39 -27.41 8.12 8.65
C GLY A 39 -26.96 6.66 8.81
N ALA A 40 -25.67 6.39 8.99
CA ALA A 40 -25.21 5.07 9.43
C ALA A 40 -25.40 4.92 10.95
N ASP A 41 -25.67 3.67 11.38
CA ASP A 41 -25.78 3.30 12.80
C ASP A 41 -24.39 3.00 13.40
N VAL A 42 -23.44 2.60 12.55
CA VAL A 42 -22.05 2.31 12.93
C VAL A 42 -21.10 2.95 11.92
N TYR A 43 -20.04 3.58 12.40
CA TYR A 43 -18.93 4.07 11.58
C TYR A 43 -17.64 3.36 11.98
N VAL A 44 -16.99 2.69 11.04
CA VAL A 44 -15.71 2.01 11.24
C VAL A 44 -14.61 2.79 10.52
N ILE A 45 -13.64 3.32 11.27
CA ILE A 45 -12.52 4.06 10.72
C ILE A 45 -11.23 3.28 10.92
N ASN A 46 -10.64 2.77 9.82
CA ASN A 46 -9.33 2.13 9.83
C ASN A 46 -8.25 3.20 9.71
N THR A 47 -7.56 3.44 10.82
CA THR A 47 -6.69 4.59 11.03
C THR A 47 -5.24 4.36 10.61
N CYS A 48 -4.54 5.43 10.27
CA CYS A 48 -3.12 5.45 9.93
C CYS A 48 -2.32 6.31 10.89
N THR A 49 -1.02 5.95 11.09
CA THR A 49 -0.11 6.67 12.01
C THR A 49 1.30 6.89 11.41
N VAL A 50 1.48 6.72 10.10
CA VAL A 50 2.81 6.84 9.46
C VAL A 50 3.39 8.25 9.60
N THR A 51 2.54 9.28 9.59
CA THR A 51 2.92 10.68 9.75
C THR A 51 2.02 11.39 10.75
N ASN A 52 2.47 12.54 11.29
CA ASN A 52 1.62 13.39 12.15
C ASN A 52 0.35 13.89 11.43
N ILE A 53 0.44 14.08 10.11
CA ILE A 53 -0.73 14.44 9.29
C ILE A 53 -1.73 13.27 9.25
N ALA A 54 -1.25 12.04 9.15
CA ALA A 54 -2.11 10.85 9.20
C ALA A 54 -2.84 10.72 10.54
N ASP A 55 -2.16 10.96 11.68
CA ASP A 55 -2.79 10.98 13.00
C ASP A 55 -3.89 12.03 13.09
N ARG A 56 -3.59 13.25 12.60
CA ARG A 56 -4.58 14.34 12.60
C ARG A 56 -5.79 13.98 11.74
N LYS A 57 -5.59 13.43 10.55
CA LYS A 57 -6.68 12.97 9.68
C LYS A 57 -7.49 11.87 10.34
N SER A 58 -6.83 10.91 11.01
CA SER A 58 -7.50 9.84 11.75
C SER A 58 -8.46 10.40 12.80
N ARG A 59 -7.98 11.31 13.66
CA ARG A 59 -8.85 11.96 14.66
C ARG A 59 -9.97 12.77 14.03
N GLN A 60 -9.68 13.55 12.97
CA GLN A 60 -10.70 14.32 12.26
C GLN A 60 -11.83 13.45 11.71
N MET A 61 -11.51 12.25 11.18
CA MET A 61 -12.53 11.35 10.65
C MET A 61 -13.37 10.70 11.76
N LEU A 62 -12.77 10.35 12.91
CA LEU A 62 -13.49 9.86 14.08
C LEU A 62 -14.49 10.91 14.60
N HIS A 63 -14.03 12.13 14.80
CA HIS A 63 -14.90 13.25 15.23
C HIS A 63 -15.97 13.60 14.18
N LYS A 64 -15.63 13.52 12.87
CA LYS A 64 -16.60 13.72 11.79
C LYS A 64 -17.72 12.67 11.85
N ALA A 65 -17.38 11.40 12.05
CA ALA A 65 -18.35 10.32 12.17
C ALA A 65 -19.35 10.58 13.32
N LYS A 66 -18.86 10.91 14.51
CA LYS A 66 -19.70 11.21 15.67
C LYS A 66 -20.57 12.45 15.46
N LYS A 67 -20.06 13.46 14.72
CA LYS A 67 -20.84 14.65 14.35
C LYS A 67 -21.94 14.36 13.34
N MET A 68 -21.72 13.43 12.40
CA MET A 68 -22.70 13.04 11.39
C MET A 68 -23.90 12.32 11.99
N ASN A 69 -23.68 11.48 13.00
CA ASN A 69 -24.73 10.85 13.79
C ASN A 69 -24.24 10.68 15.25
N PRO A 70 -24.69 11.54 16.19
CA PRO A 70 -24.29 11.46 17.60
C PRO A 70 -24.65 10.14 18.29
N ASP A 71 -25.70 9.46 17.83
CA ASP A 71 -26.19 8.20 18.38
C ASP A 71 -25.48 6.98 17.78
N ALA A 72 -24.73 7.15 16.69
CA ALA A 72 -24.00 6.06 16.05
C ALA A 72 -22.85 5.56 16.91
N VAL A 73 -22.55 4.27 16.76
CA VAL A 73 -21.35 3.63 17.33
C VAL A 73 -20.15 3.96 16.45
N VAL A 74 -19.14 4.61 17.01
CA VAL A 74 -17.87 4.93 16.30
C VAL A 74 -16.79 3.97 16.73
N VAL A 75 -16.33 3.16 15.78
CA VAL A 75 -15.25 2.17 15.95
C VAL A 75 -13.95 2.71 15.38
N ALA A 76 -12.96 2.92 16.22
CA ALA A 76 -11.59 3.22 15.82
C ALA A 76 -10.77 1.95 15.72
N THR A 77 -10.09 1.71 14.59
CA THR A 77 -9.17 0.59 14.42
C THR A 77 -7.92 1.01 13.66
N GLY A 78 -6.90 0.14 13.59
CA GLY A 78 -5.70 0.37 12.78
C GLY A 78 -4.48 0.88 13.55
N CYS A 79 -3.51 1.43 12.78
CA CYS A 79 -2.19 1.72 13.32
C CYS A 79 -2.17 2.88 14.33
N TYR A 80 -2.99 3.90 14.14
CA TYR A 80 -3.07 5.02 15.09
C TYR A 80 -3.57 4.54 16.45
N VAL A 81 -4.60 3.71 16.48
CA VAL A 81 -5.14 3.10 17.68
C VAL A 81 -4.07 2.38 18.50
N GLN A 82 -3.21 1.61 17.83
CA GLN A 82 -2.19 0.81 18.49
C GLN A 82 -1.06 1.65 19.11
N THR A 83 -0.86 2.88 18.68
CA THR A 83 0.23 3.79 19.12
C THR A 83 -0.25 4.99 19.92
N ASP A 84 -1.53 5.11 20.16
CA ASP A 84 -2.19 6.29 20.75
C ASP A 84 -1.99 6.44 22.26
N GLU A 85 -1.43 5.43 22.94
CA GLU A 85 -1.19 5.44 24.40
C GLU A 85 -2.49 5.61 25.24
N GLY A 86 -3.62 5.11 24.75
CA GLY A 86 -4.91 5.15 25.46
C GLY A 86 -5.63 6.50 25.43
N LYS A 87 -5.26 7.43 24.55
CA LYS A 87 -5.96 8.71 24.40
C LYS A 87 -7.33 8.55 23.77
N LEU A 88 -7.46 7.62 22.80
CA LEU A 88 -8.73 7.33 22.14
C LEU A 88 -9.77 6.69 23.06
N GLU A 89 -9.34 5.95 24.09
CA GLU A 89 -10.24 5.39 25.11
C GLU A 89 -10.96 6.51 25.90
N LYS A 90 -10.35 7.71 25.97
CA LYS A 90 -10.88 8.90 26.65
C LYS A 90 -11.58 9.86 25.69
N ASP A 91 -11.50 9.62 24.40
CA ASP A 91 -12.11 10.49 23.39
C ASP A 91 -13.60 10.20 23.29
N GLU A 92 -14.43 11.21 23.61
CA GLU A 92 -15.89 11.08 23.61
C GLU A 92 -16.49 10.78 22.22
N ALA A 93 -15.74 11.01 21.16
CA ALA A 93 -16.16 10.69 19.81
C ALA A 93 -15.98 9.20 19.45
N VAL A 94 -15.35 8.38 20.32
CA VAL A 94 -15.04 6.97 20.06
C VAL A 94 -15.74 6.08 21.08
N ASP A 95 -16.50 5.13 20.63
CA ASP A 95 -17.22 4.17 21.47
C ASP A 95 -16.47 2.85 21.61
N LEU A 96 -15.82 2.38 20.52
CA LEU A 96 -15.06 1.14 20.49
C LEU A 96 -13.67 1.36 19.91
N VAL A 97 -12.68 0.75 20.54
CA VAL A 97 -11.28 0.82 20.15
C VAL A 97 -10.79 -0.61 19.86
N LEU A 98 -10.43 -0.88 18.59
CA LEU A 98 -10.03 -2.20 18.12
C LEU A 98 -8.59 -2.16 17.58
N GLY A 99 -7.63 -2.70 18.32
CA GLY A 99 -6.22 -2.73 17.96
C GLY A 99 -5.91 -3.58 16.73
N ASN A 100 -4.69 -3.49 16.25
CA ASN A 100 -4.19 -4.40 15.21
C ASN A 100 -4.18 -5.83 15.73
N ASN A 101 -4.39 -6.81 14.83
CA ASN A 101 -4.54 -8.22 15.13
C ASN A 101 -5.80 -8.57 15.98
N GLN A 102 -6.82 -7.69 15.96
CA GLN A 102 -8.13 -7.88 16.61
C GLN A 102 -9.31 -7.60 15.67
N LYS A 103 -9.04 -7.24 14.39
CA LYS A 103 -10.06 -6.82 13.42
C LYS A 103 -11.03 -7.95 13.06
N LYS A 104 -10.58 -9.20 13.11
CA LYS A 104 -11.43 -10.37 12.90
C LYS A 104 -12.59 -10.47 13.89
N ASN A 105 -12.47 -9.84 15.07
CA ASN A 105 -13.47 -9.88 16.14
C ASN A 105 -14.49 -8.74 16.04
N ILE A 106 -14.49 -7.94 14.97
CA ILE A 106 -15.33 -6.72 14.86
C ILE A 106 -16.82 -7.00 15.09
N VAL A 107 -17.32 -8.13 14.62
CA VAL A 107 -18.76 -8.52 14.78
C VAL A 107 -19.08 -8.83 16.24
N GLU A 108 -18.19 -9.58 16.91
CA GLU A 108 -18.36 -9.96 18.32
C GLU A 108 -18.33 -8.71 19.22
N VAL A 109 -17.34 -7.84 18.99
CA VAL A 109 -17.16 -6.59 19.76
C VAL A 109 -18.36 -5.65 19.58
N LEU A 110 -18.92 -5.53 18.38
CA LEU A 110 -20.14 -4.76 18.15
C LEU A 110 -21.34 -5.38 18.86
N ALA A 111 -21.48 -6.72 18.84
CA ALA A 111 -22.59 -7.42 19.49
C ALA A 111 -22.52 -7.31 21.04
N GLU A 112 -21.30 -7.28 21.61
CA GLU A 112 -21.10 -7.05 23.05
C GLU A 112 -21.48 -5.59 23.41
N PHE A 113 -21.01 -4.63 22.65
CA PHE A 113 -21.34 -3.22 22.86
C PHE A 113 -22.85 -2.98 22.83
N GLU A 114 -23.57 -3.62 21.92
CA GLU A 114 -25.04 -3.50 21.80
C GLU A 114 -25.80 -4.01 23.04
N LYS A 115 -25.21 -4.94 23.77
CA LYS A 115 -25.81 -5.48 25.00
C LYS A 115 -25.49 -4.62 26.22
N GLU A 116 -24.26 -4.15 26.30
CA GLU A 116 -23.74 -3.51 27.51
C GLU A 116 -23.76 -1.98 27.44
N HIS A 117 -23.74 -1.40 26.25
CA HIS A 117 -23.62 0.04 25.98
C HIS A 117 -22.43 0.71 26.72
N GLN A 118 -21.36 -0.06 26.93
CA GLN A 118 -20.14 0.39 27.61
C GLN A 118 -19.01 0.54 26.60
N ARG A 119 -18.28 1.65 26.69
CA ARG A 119 -17.07 1.87 25.90
C ARG A 119 -16.05 0.79 26.21
N GLN A 120 -15.46 0.22 25.16
CA GLN A 120 -14.53 -0.89 25.29
C GLN A 120 -13.30 -0.67 24.42
N ALA A 121 -12.15 -1.13 24.91
CA ALA A 121 -10.89 -1.12 24.18
C ALA A 121 -10.29 -2.53 24.11
N HIS A 122 -10.17 -3.04 22.90
CA HIS A 122 -9.60 -4.34 22.59
C HIS A 122 -8.20 -4.15 21.97
N ILE A 123 -7.22 -3.79 22.79
CA ILE A 123 -5.84 -3.56 22.39
C ILE A 123 -4.94 -4.62 23.03
N ILE A 124 -4.16 -5.29 22.20
CA ILE A 124 -3.21 -6.31 22.65
C ILE A 124 -1.78 -5.78 22.63
N LYS A 125 -0.88 -6.42 23.37
CA LYS A 125 0.56 -6.16 23.30
C LYS A 125 1.13 -6.71 22.00
N ILE A 126 0.97 -5.96 20.91
CA ILE A 126 1.26 -6.38 19.54
C ILE A 126 2.69 -6.91 19.35
N ASN A 127 3.67 -6.43 20.13
CA ASN A 127 5.05 -6.90 20.08
C ASN A 127 5.25 -8.32 20.63
N GLN A 128 4.27 -8.87 21.36
CA GLN A 128 4.30 -10.22 21.93
C GLN A 128 3.49 -11.21 21.08
N THR A 129 2.71 -10.72 20.12
CA THR A 129 1.88 -11.52 19.23
C THR A 129 2.73 -12.19 18.17
N LYS A 130 2.62 -13.52 18.06
CA LYS A 130 3.30 -14.34 17.06
C LYS A 130 2.38 -14.81 15.94
N GLU A 131 1.08 -14.88 16.21
CA GLU A 131 0.10 -15.36 15.27
C GLU A 131 -0.25 -14.29 14.24
N TYR A 132 -0.35 -14.70 12.98
CA TYR A 132 -0.92 -13.87 11.91
C TYR A 132 -2.44 -13.75 12.12
N GLU A 133 -3.00 -12.57 11.94
CA GLU A 133 -4.45 -12.36 11.96
C GLU A 133 -5.03 -12.82 10.63
N GLU A 134 -5.69 -13.98 10.62
CA GLU A 134 -6.37 -14.47 9.43
C GLU A 134 -7.61 -13.63 9.17
N LEU A 135 -7.53 -12.91 8.07
CA LEU A 135 -8.60 -12.19 7.40
C LEU A 135 -8.63 -12.67 5.96
N GLU A 136 -9.79 -12.68 5.34
CA GLU A 136 -9.96 -13.15 3.98
C GLU A 136 -10.94 -12.25 3.24
N ILE A 137 -10.69 -12.04 1.95
CA ILE A 137 -11.61 -11.38 1.05
C ILE A 137 -12.03 -12.33 -0.08
N SER A 138 -13.27 -12.24 -0.51
CA SER A 138 -13.79 -12.94 -1.69
C SER A 138 -14.11 -11.99 -2.84
N ARG A 139 -14.14 -10.70 -2.56
CA ARG A 139 -14.35 -9.60 -3.51
C ARG A 139 -13.74 -8.31 -2.98
N THR A 140 -13.57 -7.32 -3.83
CA THR A 140 -13.21 -5.94 -3.46
C THR A 140 -14.40 -5.03 -3.73
N ALA A 141 -14.57 -3.98 -2.92
CA ALA A 141 -15.70 -3.06 -3.07
C ALA A 141 -15.46 -2.00 -4.16
N GLU A 142 -14.22 -1.58 -4.34
CA GLU A 142 -13.88 -0.40 -5.15
C GLU A 142 -12.81 -0.67 -6.21
N HIS A 143 -12.28 -1.91 -6.34
CA HIS A 143 -11.12 -2.18 -7.18
C HIS A 143 -11.33 -3.37 -8.11
N VAL A 144 -10.79 -3.27 -9.33
CA VAL A 144 -10.74 -4.37 -10.31
C VAL A 144 -9.59 -5.33 -10.03
N ARG A 145 -8.61 -4.91 -9.21
CA ARG A 145 -7.50 -5.73 -8.71
C ARG A 145 -7.65 -5.97 -7.22
N ALA A 146 -7.33 -7.17 -6.77
CA ALA A 146 -7.45 -7.52 -5.36
C ALA A 146 -6.10 -7.37 -4.64
N TYR A 147 -6.09 -6.65 -3.53
CA TYR A 147 -4.96 -6.67 -2.60
C TYR A 147 -5.02 -7.94 -1.76
N ILE A 148 -3.88 -8.60 -1.58
CA ILE A 148 -3.77 -9.79 -0.73
C ILE A 148 -2.67 -9.54 0.29
N LYS A 149 -3.07 -9.45 1.55
CA LYS A 149 -2.14 -9.30 2.66
C LYS A 149 -1.52 -10.64 2.98
N VAL A 150 -0.22 -10.80 2.69
CA VAL A 150 0.53 -12.04 2.92
C VAL A 150 1.46 -11.98 4.12
N GLN A 151 1.71 -10.76 4.65
CA GLN A 151 2.66 -10.53 5.72
C GLN A 151 2.24 -9.31 6.56
N ASP A 152 2.51 -9.33 7.88
CA ASP A 152 2.30 -8.21 8.78
C ASP A 152 3.50 -8.03 9.73
N GLY A 153 3.62 -6.82 10.32
CA GLY A 153 4.71 -6.46 11.20
C GLY A 153 6.06 -6.26 10.49
N CYS A 154 7.05 -5.75 11.24
CA CYS A 154 8.38 -5.45 10.69
C CYS A 154 9.46 -5.51 11.76
N ASN A 155 10.62 -6.13 11.45
CA ASN A 155 11.79 -6.24 12.32
C ASN A 155 12.93 -5.30 11.95
N GLN A 156 12.75 -4.34 11.02
CA GLN A 156 13.84 -3.48 10.54
C GLN A 156 14.20 -2.38 11.56
N PHE A 157 13.24 -1.84 12.31
CA PHE A 157 13.47 -0.78 13.30
C PHE A 157 14.24 0.41 12.74
N CYS A 158 13.89 0.85 11.51
CA CYS A 158 14.41 2.09 10.96
C CYS A 158 14.15 3.23 11.96
N THR A 159 15.12 4.12 12.15
CA THR A 159 15.10 5.11 13.24
C THR A 159 13.90 6.06 13.22
N TYR A 160 13.32 6.29 12.06
CA TYR A 160 12.16 7.16 11.85
C TYR A 160 10.81 6.44 11.96
N CYS A 161 10.80 5.10 11.95
CA CYS A 161 9.61 4.32 11.66
C CYS A 161 8.87 3.90 12.93
N ILE A 162 7.58 4.24 12.99
CA ILE A 162 6.67 3.86 14.08
C ILE A 162 6.04 2.47 13.86
N ILE A 163 6.14 1.91 12.67
CA ILE A 163 5.41 0.69 12.28
C ILE A 163 5.75 -0.53 13.13
N PRO A 164 7.00 -0.82 13.54
CA PRO A 164 7.26 -1.93 14.44
C PRO A 164 6.49 -1.86 15.77
N TYR A 165 6.15 -0.66 16.21
CA TYR A 165 5.37 -0.43 17.44
C TYR A 165 3.86 -0.53 17.18
N ALA A 166 3.41 -0.17 15.98
CA ALA A 166 2.01 -0.24 15.59
C ALA A 166 1.58 -1.64 15.11
N ARG A 167 2.49 -2.37 14.47
CA ARG A 167 2.19 -3.65 13.81
C ARG A 167 2.93 -4.84 14.42
N GLY A 168 3.86 -4.60 15.34
CA GLY A 168 4.64 -5.65 15.99
C GLY A 168 5.69 -6.31 15.10
N ARG A 169 6.06 -7.54 15.47
CA ARG A 169 7.07 -8.35 14.79
C ARG A 169 6.53 -8.94 13.49
N VAL A 170 7.44 -9.40 12.64
CA VAL A 170 7.10 -10.12 11.39
C VAL A 170 6.20 -11.31 11.71
N ARG A 171 5.12 -11.40 10.96
CA ARG A 171 4.19 -12.53 10.94
C ARG A 171 3.79 -12.79 9.51
N SER A 172 4.08 -13.98 9.01
CA SER A 172 3.76 -14.40 7.65
C SER A 172 2.47 -15.23 7.66
N ARG A 173 1.68 -15.05 6.63
CA ARG A 173 0.47 -15.82 6.39
C ARG A 173 0.81 -17.14 5.74
N GLU A 174 0.11 -18.22 6.11
CA GLU A 174 0.29 -19.54 5.53
C GLU A 174 0.01 -19.54 4.03
N LYS A 175 0.89 -20.19 3.25
CA LYS A 175 0.79 -20.23 1.79
C LYS A 175 -0.53 -20.82 1.29
N GLU A 176 -1.00 -21.89 1.93
CA GLU A 176 -2.26 -22.54 1.59
C GLU A 176 -3.46 -21.58 1.74
N ASN A 177 -3.48 -20.77 2.81
CA ASN A 177 -4.54 -19.78 3.03
C ASN A 177 -4.51 -18.67 1.97
N ILE A 178 -3.30 -18.23 1.58
CA ILE A 178 -3.13 -17.26 0.50
C ILE A 178 -3.64 -17.84 -0.82
N LEU A 179 -3.23 -19.05 -1.18
CA LEU A 179 -3.65 -19.69 -2.42
C LEU A 179 -5.16 -19.92 -2.46
N ASN A 180 -5.77 -20.33 -1.36
CA ASN A 180 -7.22 -20.49 -1.25
C ASN A 180 -7.96 -19.17 -1.53
N GLU A 181 -7.46 -18.06 -1.00
CA GLU A 181 -8.02 -16.72 -1.27
C GLU A 181 -7.82 -16.32 -2.73
N VAL A 182 -6.61 -16.51 -3.30
CA VAL A 182 -6.33 -16.23 -4.72
C VAL A 182 -7.25 -17.03 -5.64
N HIS A 183 -7.49 -18.32 -5.35
CA HIS A 183 -8.43 -19.14 -6.12
C HIS A 183 -9.87 -18.64 -6.04
N LYS A 184 -10.32 -18.15 -4.87
CA LYS A 184 -11.67 -17.56 -4.72
C LYS A 184 -11.79 -16.29 -5.55
N LEU A 185 -10.79 -15.42 -5.52
CA LEU A 185 -10.75 -14.19 -6.30
C LEU A 185 -10.70 -14.48 -7.82
N ALA A 186 -9.90 -15.45 -8.25
CA ALA A 186 -9.86 -15.90 -9.65
C ALA A 186 -11.24 -16.38 -10.12
N LYS A 187 -11.94 -17.20 -9.32
CA LYS A 187 -13.31 -17.64 -9.60
C LYS A 187 -14.33 -16.50 -9.62
N ALA A 188 -14.09 -15.44 -8.85
CA ALA A 188 -14.91 -14.23 -8.87
C ALA A 188 -14.60 -13.31 -10.06
N GLY A 189 -13.62 -13.67 -10.92
CA GLY A 189 -13.31 -12.96 -12.16
C GLY A 189 -12.18 -11.92 -12.03
N TYR A 190 -11.49 -11.83 -10.89
CA TYR A 190 -10.35 -10.94 -10.76
C TYR A 190 -9.18 -11.42 -11.60
N LYS A 191 -8.64 -10.54 -12.44
CA LYS A 191 -7.51 -10.84 -13.34
C LYS A 191 -6.15 -10.43 -12.75
N GLU A 192 -6.12 -9.46 -11.83
CA GLU A 192 -4.90 -8.98 -11.19
C GLU A 192 -4.97 -9.12 -9.66
N VAL A 193 -3.90 -9.66 -9.06
CA VAL A 193 -3.68 -9.66 -7.61
C VAL A 193 -2.42 -8.88 -7.26
N VAL A 194 -2.46 -8.18 -6.13
CA VAL A 194 -1.34 -7.41 -5.59
C VAL A 194 -0.92 -8.04 -4.26
N LEU A 195 0.18 -8.77 -4.24
CA LEU A 195 0.73 -9.30 -3.00
C LEU A 195 1.29 -8.16 -2.16
N THR A 196 0.74 -7.97 -0.97
CA THR A 196 1.09 -6.84 -0.10
C THR A 196 1.42 -7.29 1.32
N GLY A 197 2.21 -6.47 2.00
CA GLY A 197 2.60 -6.66 3.39
C GLY A 197 3.17 -5.38 3.97
N ILE A 198 3.40 -5.35 5.26
CA ILE A 198 4.08 -4.25 5.94
C ILE A 198 5.57 -4.21 5.55
N HIS A 199 6.17 -5.37 5.40
CA HIS A 199 7.53 -5.56 4.88
C HIS A 199 7.56 -6.85 4.06
N LEU A 200 7.04 -6.78 2.85
CA LEU A 200 6.80 -7.95 1.98
C LEU A 200 8.04 -8.84 1.82
N SER A 201 9.23 -8.24 1.74
CA SER A 201 10.52 -8.95 1.65
C SER A 201 10.85 -9.82 2.87
N SER A 202 10.11 -9.69 3.98
CA SER A 202 10.24 -10.54 5.16
C SER A 202 9.24 -11.70 5.20
N TYR A 203 8.49 -11.94 4.14
CA TYR A 203 7.61 -13.10 4.08
C TYR A 203 8.41 -14.40 4.25
N GLY A 204 7.97 -15.24 5.15
CA GLY A 204 8.58 -16.54 5.44
C GLY A 204 9.72 -16.53 6.47
N VAL A 205 10.22 -15.34 6.87
CA VAL A 205 11.36 -15.23 7.82
C VAL A 205 11.04 -15.76 9.21
N ASP A 206 9.78 -15.77 9.59
CA ASP A 206 9.27 -16.25 10.88
C ASP A 206 8.79 -17.70 10.87
N PHE A 207 8.79 -18.34 9.71
CA PHE A 207 8.47 -19.77 9.60
C PHE A 207 9.61 -20.63 10.18
N PRO A 208 9.29 -21.82 10.73
CA PRO A 208 10.31 -22.73 11.21
C PRO A 208 11.20 -23.25 10.07
N GLU A 209 12.45 -23.64 10.39
CA GLU A 209 13.48 -24.00 9.41
C GLU A 209 13.09 -25.16 8.46
N ASP A 210 12.24 -26.06 8.91
CA ASP A 210 11.71 -27.18 8.12
C ASP A 210 10.70 -26.74 7.06
N LYS A 211 10.11 -25.56 7.21
CA LYS A 211 9.07 -25.03 6.33
C LYS A 211 9.60 -24.08 5.24
N LYS A 212 10.74 -24.08 4.77
CA LYS A 212 11.44 -23.31 3.72
C LYS A 212 10.58 -22.50 2.72
N GLU A 213 9.56 -21.78 3.22
CA GLU A 213 8.74 -20.88 2.40
C GLU A 213 9.39 -19.52 2.30
N THR A 214 9.44 -18.98 1.08
CA THR A 214 10.00 -17.66 0.78
C THR A 214 9.02 -16.85 -0.04
N LEU A 215 9.23 -15.54 -0.16
CA LEU A 215 8.42 -14.71 -1.06
C LEU A 215 8.48 -15.23 -2.50
N LEU A 216 9.64 -15.70 -2.96
CA LEU A 216 9.79 -16.25 -4.30
C LEU A 216 8.93 -17.51 -4.50
N SER A 217 8.97 -18.46 -3.54
CA SER A 217 8.16 -19.68 -3.61
C SER A 217 6.65 -19.38 -3.54
N LEU A 218 6.25 -18.35 -2.81
CA LEU A 218 4.86 -17.88 -2.82
C LEU A 218 4.47 -17.31 -4.18
N ILE A 219 5.29 -16.44 -4.78
CA ILE A 219 5.00 -15.86 -6.10
C ILE A 219 4.91 -16.95 -7.16
N GLN A 220 5.81 -17.93 -7.14
CA GLN A 220 5.77 -19.10 -8.03
C GLN A 220 4.44 -19.84 -7.89
N ALA A 221 4.00 -20.13 -6.68
CA ALA A 221 2.73 -20.82 -6.43
C ALA A 221 1.51 -20.01 -6.91
N VAL A 222 1.49 -18.68 -6.69
CA VAL A 222 0.43 -17.81 -7.19
C VAL A 222 0.44 -17.71 -8.72
N ASN A 223 1.61 -17.80 -9.35
CA ASN A 223 1.74 -17.82 -10.82
C ASN A 223 1.04 -19.00 -11.47
N GLU A 224 0.93 -20.13 -10.77
CA GLU A 224 0.24 -21.33 -11.28
C GLU A 224 -1.30 -21.25 -11.16
N VAL A 225 -1.85 -20.27 -10.44
CA VAL A 225 -3.31 -20.15 -10.25
C VAL A 225 -3.98 -19.73 -11.55
N GLU A 226 -4.84 -20.60 -12.10
CA GLU A 226 -5.64 -20.30 -13.27
C GLU A 226 -6.64 -19.15 -13.01
N GLY A 227 -6.91 -18.33 -14.02
CA GLY A 227 -7.82 -17.17 -13.96
C GLY A 227 -7.10 -15.88 -13.55
N ILE A 228 -6.03 -15.93 -12.76
CA ILE A 228 -5.17 -14.78 -12.52
C ILE A 228 -4.21 -14.61 -13.71
N GLN A 229 -4.19 -13.40 -14.26
CA GLN A 229 -3.36 -13.05 -15.42
C GLN A 229 -2.20 -12.13 -15.03
N ARG A 230 -2.31 -11.40 -13.91
CA ARG A 230 -1.30 -10.45 -13.44
C ARG A 230 -1.03 -10.60 -11.95
N ILE A 231 0.25 -10.58 -11.61
CA ILE A 231 0.76 -10.55 -10.24
C ILE A 231 1.58 -9.29 -10.08
N ARG A 232 1.16 -8.43 -9.18
CA ARG A 232 1.90 -7.23 -8.81
C ARG A 232 2.44 -7.36 -7.39
N LEU A 233 3.63 -6.84 -7.17
CA LEU A 233 4.27 -6.86 -5.86
C LEU A 233 4.10 -5.52 -5.15
N GLY A 234 3.84 -5.55 -3.87
CA GLY A 234 3.96 -4.39 -3.00
C GLY A 234 5.42 -3.95 -2.85
N SER A 235 5.67 -3.04 -1.89
CA SER A 235 7.01 -2.50 -1.67
C SER A 235 8.01 -3.58 -1.27
N LEU A 236 9.16 -3.57 -1.95
CA LEU A 236 10.28 -4.48 -1.71
C LEU A 236 11.45 -3.74 -1.06
N GLU A 237 12.15 -4.43 -0.20
CA GLU A 237 13.46 -4.03 0.30
C GLU A 237 14.51 -4.40 -0.77
N PRO A 238 15.50 -3.54 -1.09
CA PRO A 238 16.46 -3.82 -2.16
C PRO A 238 17.25 -5.12 -1.95
N GLY A 239 17.50 -5.52 -0.71
CA GLY A 239 18.26 -6.73 -0.38
C GLY A 239 17.66 -8.04 -0.89
N ILE A 240 16.34 -8.11 -1.14
CA ILE A 240 15.71 -9.33 -1.70
C ILE A 240 16.00 -9.50 -3.20
N VAL A 241 16.31 -8.41 -3.91
CA VAL A 241 16.55 -8.44 -5.36
C VAL A 241 17.95 -9.00 -5.63
N THR A 242 18.10 -10.32 -5.48
CA THR A 242 19.26 -11.07 -5.94
C THR A 242 19.16 -11.35 -7.44
N GLU A 243 20.26 -11.80 -8.06
CA GLU A 243 20.23 -12.20 -9.47
C GLU A 243 19.26 -13.36 -9.72
N GLU A 244 19.26 -14.36 -8.81
CA GLU A 244 18.31 -15.46 -8.84
C GLU A 244 16.87 -14.97 -8.76
N PHE A 245 16.55 -14.11 -7.78
CA PHE A 245 15.20 -13.54 -7.60
C PHE A 245 14.72 -12.80 -8.86
N ALA A 246 15.55 -11.92 -9.43
CA ALA A 246 15.19 -11.15 -10.62
C ALA A 246 15.01 -12.06 -11.87
N LYS A 247 15.88 -13.05 -12.02
CA LYS A 247 15.80 -14.04 -13.10
C LYS A 247 14.53 -14.88 -13.02
N GLU A 248 14.26 -15.46 -11.85
CA GLU A 248 13.07 -16.29 -11.64
C GLU A 248 11.77 -15.47 -11.84
N LEU A 249 11.70 -14.25 -11.30
CA LEU A 249 10.54 -13.36 -11.53
C LEU A 249 10.33 -13.07 -13.02
N SER A 250 11.39 -12.85 -13.79
CA SER A 250 11.31 -12.53 -15.22
C SER A 250 10.83 -13.70 -16.06
N SER A 251 10.97 -14.95 -15.58
CA SER A 251 10.48 -16.16 -16.24
C SER A 251 8.98 -16.37 -16.06
N MET A 252 8.35 -15.69 -15.09
CA MET A 252 6.93 -15.79 -14.78
C MET A 252 6.14 -14.77 -15.60
N SER A 253 5.38 -15.22 -16.58
CA SER A 253 4.65 -14.34 -17.52
C SER A 253 3.62 -13.44 -16.84
N LYS A 254 3.07 -13.82 -15.67
CA LYS A 254 2.07 -13.04 -14.92
C LYS A 254 2.68 -11.93 -14.07
N VAL A 255 3.97 -11.97 -13.73
CA VAL A 255 4.62 -10.94 -12.91
C VAL A 255 4.72 -9.64 -13.69
N CYS A 256 4.17 -8.58 -13.13
CA CYS A 256 4.19 -7.24 -13.74
C CYS A 256 5.59 -6.61 -13.63
N PRO A 257 6.13 -5.99 -14.70
CA PRO A 257 7.43 -5.31 -14.67
C PRO A 257 7.33 -3.92 -14.01
N HIS A 258 6.84 -3.90 -12.80
CA HIS A 258 6.70 -2.72 -11.93
C HIS A 258 7.23 -3.08 -10.53
N PHE A 259 8.26 -2.37 -10.07
CA PHE A 259 8.90 -2.67 -8.80
C PHE A 259 9.05 -1.40 -7.96
N HIS A 260 8.39 -1.39 -6.82
CA HIS A 260 8.59 -0.36 -5.81
C HIS A 260 9.69 -0.81 -4.85
N LEU A 261 10.87 -0.20 -4.95
CA LEU A 261 12.02 -0.45 -4.06
C LEU A 261 12.18 0.70 -3.06
N SER A 262 12.14 0.40 -1.77
CA SER A 262 12.22 1.41 -0.71
C SER A 262 13.65 1.96 -0.59
N LEU A 263 13.92 3.17 -1.13
CA LEU A 263 15.23 3.86 -1.07
C LEU A 263 15.39 4.66 0.22
N GLN A 264 14.45 5.51 0.52
CA GLN A 264 14.40 6.47 1.62
C GLN A 264 15.38 7.65 1.48
N SER A 265 16.65 7.43 1.09
CA SER A 265 17.64 8.45 0.77
C SER A 265 18.70 7.88 -0.20
N GLY A 266 19.23 8.70 -1.10
CA GLY A 266 20.36 8.35 -1.95
C GLY A 266 21.72 8.66 -1.30
N CYS A 267 21.74 9.22 -0.09
CA CYS A 267 22.97 9.55 0.66
C CYS A 267 23.28 8.48 1.71
N ASP A 268 24.45 7.86 1.63
CA ASP A 268 24.87 6.78 2.53
C ASP A 268 24.92 7.20 3.99
N THR A 269 25.38 8.42 4.29
CA THR A 269 25.41 8.96 5.67
C THR A 269 24.00 9.07 6.25
N THR A 270 23.01 9.49 5.43
CA THR A 270 21.62 9.57 5.85
C THR A 270 21.00 8.18 6.00
N LEU A 271 21.29 7.23 5.09
CA LEU A 271 20.85 5.84 5.20
C LEU A 271 21.36 5.18 6.50
N GLU A 272 22.61 5.44 6.88
CA GLU A 272 23.16 4.94 8.14
C GLU A 272 22.43 5.50 9.36
N ARG A 273 22.18 6.82 9.40
CA ARG A 273 21.39 7.46 10.45
C ARG A 273 19.94 6.93 10.49
N MET A 274 19.37 6.57 9.34
CA MET A 274 18.06 5.92 9.22
C MET A 274 18.06 4.45 9.68
N ASN A 275 19.23 3.85 9.97
CA ASN A 275 19.41 2.42 10.25
C ASN A 275 18.98 1.54 9.07
N ARG A 276 19.32 1.98 7.83
CA ARG A 276 19.13 1.16 6.62
C ARG A 276 20.27 0.18 6.46
N ARG A 277 19.97 -1.02 5.94
CA ARG A 277 20.93 -2.13 5.86
C ARG A 277 21.56 -2.28 4.47
N TYR A 278 21.52 -1.24 3.66
CA TYR A 278 22.11 -1.16 2.33
C TYR A 278 22.73 0.22 2.12
N ARG A 279 23.62 0.30 1.16
CA ARG A 279 24.24 1.53 0.66
C ARG A 279 23.67 1.87 -0.72
N SER A 280 23.86 3.12 -1.14
CA SER A 280 23.39 3.61 -2.44
C SER A 280 23.91 2.78 -3.61
N ALA A 281 25.18 2.39 -3.61
CA ALA A 281 25.79 1.54 -4.63
C ALA A 281 25.10 0.16 -4.74
N GLU A 282 24.78 -0.47 -3.61
CA GLU A 282 24.04 -1.75 -3.59
C GLU A 282 22.62 -1.57 -4.15
N TYR A 283 21.95 -0.49 -3.75
CA TYR A 283 20.62 -0.18 -4.27
C TYR A 283 20.63 -0.01 -5.79
N LYS A 284 21.60 0.75 -6.33
CA LYS A 284 21.79 0.93 -7.78
C LYS A 284 21.97 -0.41 -8.48
N ALA A 285 22.84 -1.29 -7.94
CA ALA A 285 23.06 -2.62 -8.51
C ALA A 285 21.75 -3.45 -8.56
N ARG A 286 20.84 -3.32 -7.56
CA ARG A 286 19.53 -3.99 -7.57
C ARG A 286 18.61 -3.44 -8.66
N CYS A 287 18.60 -2.14 -8.89
CA CYS A 287 17.88 -1.53 -10.01
C CYS A 287 18.40 -2.03 -11.36
N GLU A 288 19.72 -2.15 -11.51
CA GLU A 288 20.37 -2.65 -12.72
C GLU A 288 20.03 -4.13 -12.97
N LEU A 289 19.97 -4.97 -11.93
CA LEU A 289 19.50 -6.35 -12.06
C LEU A 289 18.06 -6.43 -12.59
N LEU A 290 17.14 -5.63 -12.05
CA LEU A 290 15.77 -5.60 -12.57
C LEU A 290 15.72 -5.14 -14.03
N ARG A 291 16.49 -4.15 -14.42
CA ARG A 291 16.60 -3.71 -15.82
C ARG A 291 17.19 -4.78 -16.72
N LYS A 292 18.21 -5.49 -16.25
CA LYS A 292 18.84 -6.61 -17.00
C LYS A 292 17.82 -7.68 -17.38
N TYR A 293 16.90 -8.04 -16.47
CA TYR A 293 15.98 -9.14 -16.69
C TYR A 293 14.61 -8.71 -17.25
N PHE A 294 14.16 -7.50 -16.98
CA PHE A 294 12.85 -6.99 -17.43
C PHE A 294 12.93 -5.93 -18.54
N GLY A 295 14.14 -5.53 -18.94
CA GLY A 295 14.35 -4.50 -19.95
C GLY A 295 14.07 -3.10 -19.43
N ASN A 296 12.87 -2.59 -19.59
CA ASN A 296 12.48 -1.25 -19.13
C ASN A 296 11.35 -1.32 -18.08
N PRO A 297 11.58 -1.94 -16.90
CA PRO A 297 10.56 -2.00 -15.87
C PRO A 297 10.30 -0.61 -15.28
N ALA A 298 9.09 -0.36 -14.82
CA ALA A 298 8.80 0.82 -14.02
C ALA A 298 9.41 0.64 -12.61
N LEU A 299 10.44 1.42 -12.31
CA LEU A 299 11.03 1.47 -10.97
C LEU A 299 10.44 2.66 -10.22
N THR A 300 9.87 2.40 -9.05
CA THR A 300 9.31 3.43 -8.18
C THR A 300 9.91 3.36 -6.79
N THR A 301 9.89 4.47 -6.05
CA THR A 301 10.53 4.53 -4.73
C THR A 301 9.91 5.57 -3.82
N ASP A 302 10.23 5.47 -2.52
CA ASP A 302 9.99 6.50 -1.51
C ASP A 302 11.29 7.23 -1.18
N VAL A 303 11.23 8.57 -1.02
CA VAL A 303 12.34 9.40 -0.55
C VAL A 303 11.86 10.29 0.58
N ILE A 304 12.61 10.30 1.68
CA ILE A 304 12.39 11.20 2.83
C ILE A 304 13.41 12.33 2.74
N VAL A 305 12.93 13.57 2.70
CA VAL A 305 13.77 14.77 2.73
C VAL A 305 13.71 15.44 4.10
N GLY A 306 14.80 16.09 4.49
CA GLY A 306 14.89 16.81 5.77
C GLY A 306 14.93 15.88 6.97
N PHE A 307 15.61 14.74 6.83
CA PHE A 307 15.91 13.85 7.95
C PHE A 307 16.83 14.57 8.96
N PRO A 308 16.77 14.30 10.29
CA PRO A 308 17.63 14.94 11.25
C PRO A 308 19.12 14.91 10.86
N MET A 309 19.81 16.05 10.97
CA MET A 309 21.20 16.27 10.59
C MET A 309 21.51 16.11 9.08
N GLU A 310 20.51 16.06 8.21
CA GLU A 310 20.72 16.07 6.76
C GLU A 310 21.27 17.46 6.33
N THR A 311 22.54 17.49 5.87
CA THR A 311 23.16 18.70 5.35
C THR A 311 22.70 19.01 3.93
N GLU A 312 23.13 20.15 3.35
CA GLU A 312 22.84 20.42 1.93
C GLU A 312 23.61 19.44 1.01
N GLU A 313 24.83 19.06 1.41
CA GLU A 313 25.63 18.06 0.69
C GLU A 313 24.98 16.68 0.73
N ASP A 314 24.42 16.27 1.88
CA ASP A 314 23.67 15.01 2.03
C ASP A 314 22.44 15.01 1.12
N PHE A 315 21.69 16.13 1.11
CA PHE A 315 20.53 16.31 0.23
C PHE A 315 20.91 16.28 -1.24
N GLN A 316 22.00 17.01 -1.63
CA GLN A 316 22.47 17.02 -3.00
C GLN A 316 22.90 15.62 -3.48
N ALA A 317 23.63 14.87 -2.64
CA ALA A 317 24.01 13.48 -2.93
C ALA A 317 22.75 12.61 -3.17
N SER A 318 21.70 12.76 -2.34
CA SER A 318 20.45 12.04 -2.51
C SER A 318 19.71 12.45 -3.80
N TYR A 319 19.69 13.74 -4.12
CA TYR A 319 19.09 14.27 -5.35
C TYR A 319 19.79 13.72 -6.60
N ASP A 320 21.12 13.78 -6.63
CA ASP A 320 21.91 13.29 -7.76
C ASP A 320 21.77 11.77 -7.94
N PHE A 321 21.68 11.02 -6.85
CA PHE A 321 21.42 9.58 -6.90
C PHE A 321 20.04 9.28 -7.49
N VAL A 322 18.97 9.94 -7.01
CA VAL A 322 17.60 9.77 -7.55
C VAL A 322 17.55 10.14 -9.02
N LYS A 323 18.25 11.21 -9.40
CA LYS A 323 18.40 11.64 -10.79
C LYS A 323 19.07 10.56 -11.66
N ASP A 324 20.13 9.92 -11.17
CA ASP A 324 20.93 8.91 -11.90
C ASP A 324 20.19 7.58 -12.07
N ILE A 325 19.33 7.20 -11.10
CA ILE A 325 18.56 5.94 -11.18
C ILE A 325 17.44 5.99 -12.23
N HIS A 326 16.93 7.14 -12.61
CA HIS A 326 15.80 7.27 -13.54
C HIS A 326 14.55 6.51 -13.08
N PHE A 327 14.05 6.83 -11.90
CA PHE A 327 12.77 6.28 -11.43
C PHE A 327 11.61 6.80 -12.28
N TYR A 328 10.61 5.94 -12.53
CA TYR A 328 9.33 6.35 -13.07
C TYR A 328 8.57 7.22 -12.05
N GLU A 329 8.41 6.72 -10.82
CA GLU A 329 7.78 7.49 -9.76
C GLU A 329 8.66 7.56 -8.52
N THR A 330 8.67 8.72 -7.88
CA THR A 330 9.32 8.95 -6.60
C THR A 330 8.31 9.62 -5.66
N HIS A 331 7.89 8.90 -4.62
CA HIS A 331 7.03 9.45 -3.59
C HIS A 331 7.88 10.21 -2.58
N ILE A 332 7.69 11.52 -2.48
CA ILE A 332 8.53 12.41 -1.68
C ILE A 332 7.81 12.73 -0.39
N PHE A 333 8.48 12.43 0.72
CA PHE A 333 7.99 12.68 2.08
C PHE A 333 8.90 13.65 2.80
N LYS A 334 8.34 14.70 3.40
CA LYS A 334 9.06 15.48 4.40
C LYS A 334 9.16 14.64 5.68
N TYR A 335 10.35 14.55 6.27
CA TYR A 335 10.52 13.84 7.52
C TYR A 335 9.48 14.30 8.56
N SER A 336 8.74 13.35 9.10
CA SER A 336 7.71 13.57 10.13
C SER A 336 8.20 13.04 11.47
N ARG A 337 8.40 13.91 12.45
CA ARG A 337 8.87 13.56 13.78
C ARG A 337 7.81 12.75 14.53
N ARG A 338 8.05 11.43 14.65
CA ARG A 338 7.13 10.49 15.31
C ARG A 338 7.56 10.24 16.75
N HIS A 339 6.71 10.58 17.72
CA HIS A 339 6.97 10.30 19.13
C HIS A 339 7.31 8.81 19.34
N GLY A 340 8.26 8.52 20.23
CA GLY A 340 8.72 7.15 20.50
C GLY A 340 9.72 6.57 19.52
N THR A 341 10.02 7.25 18.38
CA THR A 341 11.05 6.81 17.43
C THR A 341 12.42 7.40 17.79
N LYS A 342 13.50 6.67 17.43
CA LYS A 342 14.87 7.14 17.67
C LYS A 342 15.15 8.47 16.98
N ALA A 343 14.72 8.65 15.73
CA ALA A 343 14.94 9.86 14.97
C ALA A 343 14.23 11.09 15.59
N ALA A 344 13.14 10.90 16.31
CA ALA A 344 12.46 12.01 17.00
C ALA A 344 13.31 12.61 18.15
N ALA A 345 14.23 11.84 18.72
CA ALA A 345 15.13 12.27 19.78
C ALA A 345 16.49 12.78 19.26
N MET A 346 16.78 12.64 17.95
CA MET A 346 18.03 13.15 17.36
C MET A 346 18.06 14.68 17.38
N SER A 347 19.25 15.24 17.56
CA SER A 347 19.51 16.67 17.35
C SER A 347 19.46 17.03 15.87
N GLY A 348 19.61 18.31 15.52
CA GLY A 348 19.68 18.76 14.13
C GLY A 348 18.39 18.52 13.35
N GLN A 349 17.23 18.69 14.00
CA GLN A 349 15.92 18.68 13.35
C GLN A 349 15.81 19.86 12.40
N LEU A 350 15.52 19.61 11.13
CA LEU A 350 15.30 20.66 10.14
C LEU A 350 13.94 21.32 10.31
N THR A 351 13.88 22.60 9.94
CA THR A 351 12.64 23.37 9.92
C THR A 351 11.71 22.91 8.80
N GLU A 352 10.41 23.19 8.93
CA GLU A 352 9.44 22.87 7.87
C GLU A 352 9.73 23.63 6.56
N ALA A 353 10.32 24.84 6.64
CA ALA A 353 10.72 25.61 5.47
C ALA A 353 11.88 24.92 4.69
N GLU A 354 12.92 24.47 5.40
CA GLU A 354 14.02 23.70 4.77
C GLU A 354 13.52 22.40 4.11
N LYS A 355 12.66 21.67 4.83
CA LYS A 355 12.04 20.45 4.27
C LYS A 355 11.19 20.75 3.03
N ALA A 356 10.47 21.89 3.01
CA ALA A 356 9.63 22.27 1.87
C ALA A 356 10.50 22.55 0.64
N VAL A 357 11.57 23.33 0.76
CA VAL A 357 12.50 23.62 -0.35
C VAL A 357 13.08 22.34 -0.95
N ARG A 358 13.52 21.38 -0.09
CA ARG A 358 14.05 20.10 -0.55
C ARG A 358 12.97 19.24 -1.21
N SER A 359 11.77 19.24 -0.64
CA SER A 359 10.62 18.51 -1.22
C SER A 359 10.28 19.03 -2.62
N ASP A 360 10.23 20.35 -2.81
CA ASP A 360 9.89 20.97 -4.08
C ASP A 360 10.91 20.62 -5.17
N LYS A 361 12.22 20.70 -4.85
CA LYS A 361 13.30 20.29 -5.77
C LYS A 361 13.14 18.81 -6.20
N MET A 362 12.83 17.90 -5.26
CA MET A 362 12.63 16.48 -5.57
C MET A 362 11.35 16.25 -6.38
N LEU A 363 10.27 17.01 -6.13
CA LEU A 363 9.04 16.93 -6.90
C LEU A 363 9.24 17.37 -8.35
N GLU A 364 10.01 18.41 -8.60
CA GLU A 364 10.38 18.82 -9.96
C GLU A 364 11.17 17.70 -10.69
N LEU A 365 12.12 17.07 -9.99
CA LEU A 365 12.88 15.95 -10.53
C LEU A 365 11.97 14.77 -10.86
N HIS A 366 11.05 14.42 -9.94
CA HIS A 366 10.05 13.38 -10.14
C HIS A 366 9.22 13.62 -11.41
N GLN A 367 8.63 14.83 -11.57
CA GLN A 367 7.83 15.18 -12.73
C GLN A 367 8.60 14.99 -14.04
N LYS A 368 9.86 15.43 -14.05
CA LYS A 368 10.74 15.26 -15.23
C LYS A 368 10.98 13.79 -15.55
N ARG A 369 11.30 12.96 -14.53
CA ARG A 369 11.59 11.54 -14.72
C ARG A 369 10.35 10.75 -15.13
N ALA A 370 9.19 11.05 -14.55
CA ALA A 370 7.92 10.46 -14.94
C ALA A 370 7.61 10.74 -16.42
N ALA A 371 7.73 12.00 -16.86
CA ALA A 371 7.50 12.38 -18.25
C ALA A 371 8.50 11.69 -19.22
N GLU A 372 9.77 11.54 -18.85
CA GLU A 372 10.77 10.81 -19.64
C GLU A 372 10.38 9.33 -19.80
N TYR A 373 9.94 8.69 -18.72
CA TYR A 373 9.50 7.29 -18.76
C TYR A 373 8.24 7.12 -19.62
N GLU A 374 7.23 7.96 -19.42
CA GLU A 374 5.98 7.98 -20.20
C GLU A 374 6.26 8.19 -21.69
N THR A 375 7.14 9.14 -22.02
CA THR A 375 7.58 9.39 -23.41
C THR A 375 8.24 8.16 -24.03
N SER A 376 8.99 7.38 -23.25
CA SER A 376 9.64 6.15 -23.73
C SER A 376 8.65 5.05 -24.12
N LEU A 377 7.38 5.18 -23.72
CA LEU A 377 6.30 4.23 -24.03
C LEU A 377 5.51 4.60 -25.28
N LEU A 378 5.69 5.81 -25.82
CA LEU A 378 4.99 6.23 -27.05
C LEU A 378 5.33 5.30 -28.22
N GLY A 379 4.31 4.94 -28.97
CA GLY A 379 4.40 3.99 -30.10
C GLY A 379 4.51 2.51 -29.71
N LYS A 380 4.66 2.18 -28.42
CA LYS A 380 4.65 0.80 -27.95
C LYS A 380 3.24 0.28 -27.75
N THR A 381 3.08 -1.03 -27.82
CA THR A 381 1.85 -1.72 -27.45
C THR A 381 1.99 -2.18 -26.00
N LEU A 382 1.07 -1.72 -25.14
CA LEU A 382 1.00 -2.07 -23.73
C LEU A 382 -0.21 -2.94 -23.46
N GLU A 383 -0.08 -3.88 -22.54
CA GLU A 383 -1.20 -4.61 -21.99
C GLU A 383 -1.84 -3.80 -20.86
N VAL A 384 -3.10 -3.41 -21.00
CA VAL A 384 -3.83 -2.52 -20.09
C VAL A 384 -5.04 -3.22 -19.50
N LEU A 385 -5.13 -3.27 -18.16
CA LEU A 385 -6.35 -3.68 -17.45
C LEU A 385 -7.22 -2.44 -17.26
N LEU A 386 -8.43 -2.45 -17.80
CA LEU A 386 -9.40 -1.37 -17.66
C LEU A 386 -10.04 -1.39 -16.27
N GLU A 387 -10.08 -0.23 -15.60
CA GLU A 387 -10.47 -0.14 -14.19
C GLU A 387 -11.72 0.70 -13.94
N GLU A 388 -11.88 1.79 -14.67
CA GLU A 388 -12.98 2.72 -14.47
C GLU A 388 -13.35 3.46 -15.75
N GLU A 389 -14.58 3.97 -15.78
CA GLU A 389 -15.03 4.90 -16.81
C GLU A 389 -14.76 6.34 -16.35
N VAL A 390 -14.18 7.15 -17.23
CA VAL A 390 -13.85 8.56 -16.94
C VAL A 390 -14.22 9.45 -18.12
N GLU A 391 -14.51 10.71 -17.82
CA GLU A 391 -14.65 11.76 -18.84
C GLU A 391 -13.41 12.69 -18.75
N ILE A 392 -12.72 12.87 -19.88
CA ILE A 392 -11.58 13.76 -20.01
C ILE A 392 -11.82 14.67 -21.19
N ASP A 393 -11.83 15.98 -20.96
CA ASP A 393 -12.07 17.01 -21.98
C ASP A 393 -13.36 16.75 -22.81
N GLY A 394 -14.44 16.32 -22.15
CA GLY A 394 -15.74 16.08 -22.79
C GLY A 394 -15.81 14.78 -23.61
N LYS A 395 -14.81 13.89 -23.49
CA LYS A 395 -14.79 12.59 -24.15
C LYS A 395 -14.76 11.46 -23.12
N ALA A 396 -15.55 10.41 -23.39
CA ALA A 396 -15.60 9.24 -22.55
C ALA A 396 -14.46 8.26 -22.85
N TYR A 397 -13.78 7.81 -21.80
CA TYR A 397 -12.70 6.83 -21.86
C TYR A 397 -12.92 5.73 -20.82
N TYR A 398 -12.32 4.57 -21.08
CA TYR A 398 -11.93 3.65 -20.03
C TYR A 398 -10.50 3.99 -19.61
N LEU A 399 -10.29 4.19 -18.31
CA LEU A 399 -8.98 4.38 -17.70
C LEU A 399 -8.54 3.07 -17.06
N GLY A 400 -7.28 2.71 -17.27
CA GLY A 400 -6.71 1.50 -16.67
C GLY A 400 -5.21 1.63 -16.48
N HIS A 401 -4.59 0.57 -15.94
CA HIS A 401 -3.14 0.52 -15.76
C HIS A 401 -2.50 -0.54 -16.67
N SER A 402 -1.36 -0.17 -17.23
CA SER A 402 -0.50 -1.12 -17.91
C SER A 402 0.19 -2.07 -16.91
N ARG A 403 0.90 -3.07 -17.41
CA ARG A 403 1.72 -3.95 -16.56
C ARG A 403 2.80 -3.17 -15.82
N GLU A 404 3.33 -2.11 -16.41
CA GLU A 404 4.30 -1.17 -15.84
C GLU A 404 3.66 -0.19 -14.85
N TYR A 405 2.35 -0.29 -14.61
CA TYR A 405 1.58 0.57 -13.71
C TYR A 405 1.42 2.02 -14.20
N VAL A 406 1.50 2.21 -15.51
CA VAL A 406 1.23 3.52 -16.13
C VAL A 406 -0.25 3.61 -16.48
N LYS A 407 -0.88 4.76 -16.21
CA LYS A 407 -2.28 5.00 -16.55
C LYS A 407 -2.43 5.19 -18.06
N VAL A 408 -3.38 4.48 -18.64
CA VAL A 408 -3.71 4.56 -20.07
C VAL A 408 -5.20 4.76 -20.24
N ALA A 409 -5.59 5.81 -20.93
CA ALA A 409 -6.96 6.09 -21.36
C ALA A 409 -7.19 5.51 -22.76
N VAL A 410 -8.23 4.70 -22.91
CA VAL A 410 -8.66 4.11 -24.17
C VAL A 410 -10.07 4.63 -24.49
N PRO A 411 -10.37 5.10 -25.71
CA PRO A 411 -11.71 5.59 -26.05
C PRO A 411 -12.80 4.58 -25.70
N LYS A 412 -13.88 5.06 -25.06
CA LYS A 412 -14.99 4.18 -24.68
C LYS A 412 -15.73 3.67 -25.91
N THR A 413 -15.93 2.36 -25.98
CA THR A 413 -16.72 1.66 -27.00
C THR A 413 -17.55 0.56 -26.38
N GLU A 414 -18.44 -0.08 -27.15
CA GLU A 414 -19.22 -1.25 -26.70
C GLU A 414 -18.47 -2.58 -26.81
N LYS A 415 -17.24 -2.59 -27.34
CA LYS A 415 -16.47 -3.80 -27.61
C LYS A 415 -15.81 -4.39 -26.35
N TYR A 416 -15.56 -3.58 -25.34
CA TYR A 416 -14.86 -3.95 -24.11
C TYR A 416 -15.39 -3.11 -22.94
N GLY A 417 -15.09 -3.51 -21.73
CA GLY A 417 -15.55 -2.85 -20.51
C GLY A 417 -14.55 -2.91 -19.37
N VAL A 418 -14.97 -2.42 -18.21
CA VAL A 418 -14.20 -2.52 -16.97
C VAL A 418 -13.85 -3.98 -16.68
N ASN A 419 -12.64 -4.24 -16.19
CA ASN A 419 -12.05 -5.55 -15.96
C ASN A 419 -11.58 -6.31 -17.22
N ASP A 420 -11.70 -5.73 -18.42
CA ASP A 420 -11.04 -6.30 -19.60
C ASP A 420 -9.57 -5.92 -19.68
N ILE A 421 -8.78 -6.82 -20.26
CA ILE A 421 -7.38 -6.58 -20.56
C ILE A 421 -7.24 -6.39 -22.07
N LEU A 422 -6.63 -5.28 -22.46
CA LEU A 422 -6.45 -4.91 -23.86
C LEU A 422 -4.97 -4.79 -24.21
N ALA A 423 -4.60 -5.17 -25.43
CA ALA A 423 -3.39 -4.70 -26.06
C ALA A 423 -3.65 -3.31 -26.66
N VAL A 424 -2.99 -2.28 -26.16
CA VAL A 424 -3.22 -0.86 -26.49
C VAL A 424 -1.95 -0.28 -27.09
N LYS A 425 -2.03 0.25 -28.30
CA LYS A 425 -0.94 1.01 -28.93
C LYS A 425 -1.00 2.44 -28.40
N VAL A 426 0.03 2.83 -27.66
CA VAL A 426 0.14 4.17 -27.06
C VAL A 426 0.47 5.18 -28.14
N GLU A 427 -0.33 6.26 -28.24
CA GLU A 427 -0.18 7.27 -29.29
C GLU A 427 0.39 8.58 -28.77
N LYS A 428 -0.07 9.02 -27.60
CA LYS A 428 0.33 10.33 -27.04
C LYS A 428 0.15 10.37 -25.51
N ILE A 429 0.72 11.40 -24.91
CA ILE A 429 0.41 11.81 -23.54
C ILE A 429 -0.86 12.67 -23.61
N LEU A 430 -1.94 12.21 -22.97
CA LEU A 430 -3.22 12.89 -22.93
C LEU A 430 -3.21 14.04 -21.90
N GLN A 431 -2.75 13.71 -20.71
CA GLN A 431 -2.53 14.64 -19.58
C GLN A 431 -1.28 14.17 -18.82
N PRO A 432 -0.68 14.99 -17.92
CA PRO A 432 0.37 14.51 -17.05
C PRO A 432 -0.04 13.21 -16.34
N HIS A 433 0.79 12.18 -16.46
CA HIS A 433 0.58 10.83 -15.90
C HIS A 433 -0.58 10.01 -16.51
N ILE A 434 -1.12 10.42 -17.67
CA ILE A 434 -2.12 9.65 -18.41
C ILE A 434 -1.72 9.58 -19.88
N LEU A 435 -1.43 8.39 -20.37
CA LEU A 435 -1.23 8.11 -21.79
C LEU A 435 -2.59 7.88 -22.46
N GLN A 436 -2.67 8.13 -23.75
CA GLN A 436 -3.78 7.71 -24.60
C GLN A 436 -3.29 6.73 -25.64
N GLY A 437 -4.09 5.72 -25.90
CA GLY A 437 -3.85 4.79 -26.99
C GLY A 437 -5.14 4.23 -27.55
N GLU A 438 -4.99 3.45 -28.63
CA GLU A 438 -6.08 2.75 -29.28
C GLU A 438 -5.94 1.25 -29.06
N GLU A 439 -7.09 0.57 -28.91
CA GLU A 439 -7.15 -0.89 -28.81
C GLU A 439 -6.65 -1.52 -30.10
N VAL A 440 -5.74 -2.47 -29.96
CA VAL A 440 -5.24 -3.34 -31.04
C VAL A 440 -5.91 -4.72 -30.94
N GLN A 441 -6.13 -5.21 -29.72
CA GLN A 441 -6.71 -6.51 -29.44
C GLN A 441 -7.27 -6.58 -28.02
N VAL A 442 -8.40 -7.25 -27.82
CA VAL A 442 -8.88 -7.71 -26.52
C VAL A 442 -8.17 -9.04 -26.18
N LEU A 443 -7.56 -9.14 -24.98
CA LEU A 443 -6.74 -10.27 -24.54
C LEU A 443 -7.49 -11.23 -23.62
#